data_a95b200357827e09082bcc7fa28cc6da
#
_entry.id   a95b200357827e09082bcc7fa28cc6da
#
_cell.length_a   1.000
_cell.length_b   1.000
_cell.length_c   1.000
_cell.angle_alpha   90.00
_cell.angle_beta   90.00
_cell.angle_gamma   90.00
#
_symmetry.space_group_name_H-M   'P 1'
#
loop_
_entity.id
_entity.type
_entity.pdbx_description
1 polymer ?
#
loop_
_entity_poly.entity_id
_entity_poly.type
_entity_poly.pdbx_seq_one_letter_code
_entity_poly.pdbx_strand_id
1 'polypeptide(L)'
;MQKLLLIVAAIALASCATVSPRKRIENRFVEFGLSENKAECLGNELDERLDRSDLNAVADFVGDLNAAETAGGVVDALLGIDNARAAGAIAAAGVACAFE
;
A
#
# COMPACT_ATOMS: atom_id res chain seq x y z
N MET A 1 17.05 19.44 29.43
CA MET A 1 16.48 18.11 29.35
C MET A 1 15.06 18.08 28.82
N GLN A 2 14.17 18.96 29.29
CA GLN A 2 12.78 19.02 28.77
C GLN A 2 12.72 19.36 27.27
N LYS A 3 13.59 20.22 26.77
CA LYS A 3 13.62 20.60 25.36
C LYS A 3 14.05 19.47 24.46
N LEU A 4 14.92 18.57 24.91
CA LEU A 4 15.35 17.40 24.19
C LEU A 4 14.23 16.38 24.07
N LEU A 5 13.45 16.17 25.12
CA LEU A 5 12.29 15.28 25.13
C LEU A 5 11.20 15.75 24.16
N LEU A 6 10.95 17.06 24.11
CA LEU A 6 9.98 17.66 23.20
C LEU A 6 10.40 17.51 21.73
N ILE A 7 11.68 17.66 21.43
CA ILE A 7 12.23 17.49 20.09
C ILE A 7 12.09 16.03 19.63
N VAL A 8 12.39 15.07 20.51
CA VAL A 8 12.27 13.64 20.21
C VAL A 8 10.81 13.27 19.94
N ALA A 9 9.87 13.79 20.72
CA ALA A 9 8.44 13.55 20.53
C ALA A 9 7.96 14.13 19.19
N ALA A 10 8.43 15.32 18.81
CA ALA A 10 8.07 15.95 17.54
C ALA A 10 8.59 15.15 16.33
N ILE A 11 9.81 14.61 16.42
CA ILE A 11 10.39 13.77 15.38
C ILE A 11 9.60 12.47 15.22
N ALA A 12 9.18 11.84 16.31
CA ALA A 12 8.38 10.62 16.27
C ALA A 12 7.03 10.86 15.60
N LEU A 13 6.36 11.97 15.90
CA LEU A 13 5.10 12.35 15.28
C LEU A 13 5.26 12.63 13.78
N ALA A 14 6.34 13.32 13.40
CA ALA A 14 6.64 13.59 12.01
C ALA A 14 6.88 12.29 11.21
N SER A 15 7.55 11.30 11.83
CA SER A 15 7.79 10.00 11.20
C SER A 15 6.48 9.24 10.94
N CYS A 16 5.53 9.28 11.88
CA CYS A 16 4.21 8.67 11.68
C CYS A 16 3.42 9.35 10.56
N ALA A 17 3.55 10.67 10.42
CA ALA A 17 2.85 11.45 9.40
C ALA A 17 3.43 11.26 8.00
N THR A 18 4.63 10.69 7.86
CA THR A 18 5.34 10.56 6.58
C THR A 18 5.26 9.17 5.94
N VAL A 19 4.46 8.26 6.50
CA VAL A 19 4.26 6.93 5.88
C VAL A 19 3.61 7.11 4.52
N SER A 20 4.32 6.71 3.47
CA SER A 20 3.86 6.87 2.09
C SER A 20 2.69 5.94 1.78
N PRO A 21 1.82 6.30 0.81
CA PRO A 21 0.74 5.41 0.36
C PRO A 21 1.29 4.06 -0.11
N ARG A 22 2.43 4.04 -0.80
CA ARG A 22 3.10 2.81 -1.24
C ARG A 22 3.41 1.89 -0.06
N LYS A 23 3.95 2.45 1.02
CA LYS A 23 4.31 1.66 2.20
C LYS A 23 3.07 1.11 2.91
N ARG A 24 2.00 1.88 2.95
CA ARG A 24 0.71 1.43 3.50
C ARG A 24 0.16 0.23 2.71
N ILE A 25 0.25 0.29 1.38
CA ILE A 25 -0.17 -0.80 0.50
C ILE A 25 0.68 -2.05 0.74
N GLU A 26 2.00 -1.91 0.79
CA GLU A 26 2.92 -3.02 1.06
C GLU A 26 2.62 -3.70 2.38
N ASN A 27 2.46 -2.92 3.45
CA ASN A 27 2.19 -3.45 4.78
C ASN A 27 0.87 -4.20 4.80
N ARG A 28 -0.14 -3.69 4.12
CA ARG A 28 -1.44 -4.33 4.07
C ARG A 28 -1.40 -5.66 3.32
N PHE A 29 -0.67 -5.73 2.21
CA PHE A 29 -0.48 -6.97 1.46
C PHE A 29 0.25 -8.04 2.29
N VAL A 30 1.23 -7.66 3.08
CA VAL A 30 1.90 -8.58 4.00
C VAL A 30 0.90 -9.13 5.03
N GLU A 31 0.03 -8.28 5.55
CA GLU A 31 -1.04 -8.71 6.47
C GLU A 31 -2.00 -9.70 5.83
N PHE A 32 -2.24 -9.60 4.52
CA PHE A 32 -3.07 -10.53 3.77
C PHE A 32 -2.36 -11.84 3.42
N GLY A 33 -1.08 -11.97 3.77
CA GLY A 33 -0.31 -13.20 3.58
C GLY A 33 0.64 -13.21 2.39
N LEU A 34 0.82 -12.09 1.68
CA LEU A 34 1.83 -12.02 0.64
C LEU A 34 3.23 -11.94 1.25
N SER A 35 4.23 -12.48 0.54
CA SER A 35 5.63 -12.32 0.93
C SER A 35 6.03 -10.85 0.87
N GLU A 36 7.05 -10.48 1.64
CA GLU A 36 7.57 -9.11 1.63
C GLU A 36 8.06 -8.72 0.24
N ASN A 37 8.73 -9.63 -0.47
CA ASN A 37 9.23 -9.37 -1.82
C ASN A 37 8.11 -9.08 -2.80
N LYS A 38 7.04 -9.87 -2.75
CA LYS A 38 5.87 -9.66 -3.62
C LYS A 38 5.15 -8.37 -3.26
N ALA A 39 4.98 -8.08 -1.98
CA ALA A 39 4.34 -6.85 -1.52
C ALA A 39 5.14 -5.62 -1.96
N GLU A 40 6.47 -5.64 -1.84
CA GLU A 40 7.34 -4.57 -2.31
C GLU A 40 7.24 -4.39 -3.83
N CYS A 41 7.26 -5.48 -4.58
CA CYS A 41 7.13 -5.42 -6.03
C CYS A 41 5.82 -4.74 -6.42
N LEU A 42 4.70 -5.18 -5.83
CA LEU A 42 3.39 -4.60 -6.12
C LEU A 42 3.32 -3.12 -5.74
N GLY A 43 3.86 -2.76 -4.58
CA GLY A 43 3.90 -1.37 -4.14
C GLY A 43 4.71 -0.49 -5.08
N ASN A 44 5.88 -0.95 -5.51
CA ASN A 44 6.75 -0.22 -6.42
C ASN A 44 6.09 -0.06 -7.80
N GLU A 45 5.48 -1.11 -8.33
CA GLU A 45 4.80 -1.07 -9.62
C GLU A 45 3.62 -0.11 -9.60
N LEU A 46 2.84 -0.11 -8.53
CA LEU A 46 1.72 0.81 -8.38
C LEU A 46 2.21 2.26 -8.26
N ASP A 47 3.28 2.49 -7.50
CA ASP A 47 3.87 3.82 -7.33
C ASP A 47 4.37 4.39 -8.67
N GLU A 48 4.94 3.55 -9.52
CA GLU A 48 5.40 3.96 -10.84
C GLU A 48 4.27 4.25 -11.83
N ARG A 49 3.15 3.57 -11.69
CA ARG A 49 2.03 3.62 -12.65
C ARG A 49 0.94 4.61 -12.27
N LEU A 50 0.83 4.97 -11.00
CA LEU A 50 -0.24 5.82 -10.49
C LEU A 50 0.33 7.13 -9.94
N ASP A 51 -0.41 8.20 -10.09
CA ASP A 51 -0.10 9.44 -9.40
C ASP A 51 -0.42 9.29 -7.91
N ARG A 52 -0.05 10.30 -7.13
CA ARG A 52 -0.20 10.25 -5.68
C ARG A 52 -1.67 10.14 -5.25
N SER A 53 -2.57 10.78 -5.97
CA SER A 53 -4.00 10.74 -5.68
C SER A 53 -4.56 9.33 -5.87
N ASP A 54 -4.27 8.70 -7.00
CA ASP A 54 -4.74 7.35 -7.30
C ASP A 54 -4.07 6.32 -6.38
N LEU A 55 -2.80 6.51 -6.04
CA LEU A 55 -2.09 5.63 -5.13
C LEU A 55 -2.69 5.71 -3.72
N ASN A 56 -3.06 6.91 -3.25
CA ASN A 56 -3.77 7.08 -1.99
C ASN A 56 -5.13 6.39 -2.00
N ALA A 57 -5.86 6.45 -3.13
CA ALA A 57 -7.12 5.76 -3.26
C ALA A 57 -6.97 4.25 -3.11
N VAL A 58 -5.93 3.67 -3.70
CA VAL A 58 -5.62 2.24 -3.53
C VAL A 58 -5.26 1.92 -2.08
N ALA A 59 -4.43 2.76 -1.45
CA ALA A 59 -4.03 2.57 -0.06
C ALA A 59 -5.24 2.59 0.89
N ASP A 60 -6.16 3.54 0.69
CA ASP A 60 -7.38 3.62 1.48
C ASP A 60 -8.28 2.41 1.24
N PHE A 61 -8.41 1.98 0.00
CA PHE A 61 -9.22 0.81 -0.36
C PHE A 61 -8.70 -0.45 0.31
N VAL A 62 -7.39 -0.75 0.21
CA VAL A 62 -6.83 -1.95 0.85
C VAL A 62 -6.85 -1.84 2.37
N GLY A 63 -6.77 -0.62 2.91
CA GLY A 63 -6.88 -0.39 4.35
C GLY A 63 -8.26 -0.75 4.89
N ASP A 64 -9.31 -0.60 4.08
CA ASP A 64 -10.69 -0.90 4.46
C ASP A 64 -11.05 -2.38 4.28
N LEU A 65 -10.23 -3.16 3.59
CA LEU A 65 -10.48 -4.59 3.39
C LEU A 65 -10.28 -5.38 4.68
N ASN A 66 -11.07 -6.44 4.83
CA ASN A 66 -10.98 -7.32 5.98
C ASN A 66 -9.67 -8.14 5.92
N ALA A 67 -8.87 -8.10 6.99
CA ALA A 67 -7.62 -8.84 7.10
C ALA A 67 -7.81 -10.37 7.01
N ALA A 68 -9.02 -10.88 7.19
CA ALA A 68 -9.32 -12.31 7.08
C ALA A 68 -9.45 -12.77 5.62
N GLU A 69 -9.49 -11.85 4.65
CA GLU A 69 -9.59 -12.21 3.24
C GLU A 69 -8.31 -12.86 2.73
N THR A 70 -8.44 -13.79 1.79
CA THR A 70 -7.29 -14.41 1.14
C THR A 70 -6.65 -13.45 0.13
N ALA A 71 -5.39 -13.68 -0.21
CA ALA A 71 -4.69 -12.87 -1.21
C ALA A 71 -5.44 -12.83 -2.55
N GLY A 72 -6.01 -13.96 -2.98
CA GLY A 72 -6.82 -14.02 -4.21
C GLY A 72 -8.08 -13.18 -4.13
N GLY A 73 -8.77 -13.23 -2.99
CA GLY A 73 -9.96 -12.39 -2.78
C GLY A 73 -9.64 -10.91 -2.75
N VAL A 74 -8.50 -10.54 -2.22
CA VAL A 74 -8.03 -9.13 -2.22
C VAL A 74 -7.78 -8.65 -3.65
N VAL A 75 -7.15 -9.46 -4.49
CA VAL A 75 -6.91 -9.11 -5.90
C VAL A 75 -8.24 -8.91 -6.63
N ASP A 76 -9.18 -9.82 -6.45
CA ASP A 76 -10.50 -9.71 -7.07
C ASP A 76 -11.22 -8.43 -6.62
N ALA A 77 -11.16 -8.11 -5.32
CA ALA A 77 -11.75 -6.89 -4.78
C ALA A 77 -11.08 -5.64 -5.36
N LEU A 78 -9.75 -5.65 -5.50
CA LEU A 78 -8.99 -4.52 -6.06
C LEU A 78 -9.34 -4.26 -7.51
N LEU A 79 -9.57 -5.31 -8.31
CA LEU A 79 -9.97 -5.15 -9.70
C LEU A 79 -11.36 -4.50 -9.83
N GLY A 80 -12.18 -4.58 -8.77
CA GLY A 80 -13.48 -3.92 -8.71
C GLY A 80 -13.46 -2.50 -8.15
N ILE A 81 -12.28 -1.93 -7.88
CA ILE A 81 -12.18 -0.56 -7.38
C ILE A 81 -12.79 0.43 -8.39
N ASP A 82 -13.54 1.41 -7.88
CA ASP A 82 -14.21 2.40 -8.73
C ASP A 82 -13.22 3.48 -9.20
N ASN A 83 -12.21 3.03 -9.93
CA ASN A 83 -11.17 3.87 -10.53
C ASN A 83 -10.49 3.05 -11.62
N ALA A 84 -10.81 3.34 -12.89
CA ALA A 84 -10.31 2.56 -14.03
C ALA A 84 -8.78 2.58 -14.15
N ARG A 85 -8.14 3.70 -13.82
CA ARG A 85 -6.66 3.80 -13.85
C ARG A 85 -6.03 2.93 -12.78
N ALA A 86 -6.59 2.94 -11.57
CA ALA A 86 -6.12 2.11 -10.47
C ALA A 86 -6.31 0.63 -10.80
N ALA A 87 -7.48 0.24 -11.32
CA ALA A 87 -7.76 -1.15 -11.70
C ALA A 87 -6.77 -1.64 -12.76
N GLY A 88 -6.50 -0.83 -13.79
CA GLY A 88 -5.53 -1.15 -14.82
C GLY A 88 -4.10 -1.29 -14.29
N ALA A 89 -3.70 -0.40 -13.40
CA ALA A 89 -2.39 -0.45 -12.76
C ALA A 89 -2.24 -1.69 -11.88
N ILE A 90 -3.28 -2.06 -11.15
CA ILE A 90 -3.29 -3.26 -10.30
C ILE A 90 -3.11 -4.52 -11.17
N ALA A 91 -3.83 -4.61 -12.28
CA ALA A 91 -3.70 -5.74 -13.20
C ALA A 91 -2.28 -5.82 -13.77
N ALA A 92 -1.72 -4.70 -14.22
CA ALA A 92 -0.36 -4.63 -14.76
C ALA A 92 0.70 -4.97 -13.70
N ALA A 93 0.53 -4.46 -12.48
CA ALA A 93 1.42 -4.77 -11.36
C ALA A 93 1.37 -6.26 -11.01
N GLY A 94 0.18 -6.85 -11.03
CA GLY A 94 0.02 -8.27 -10.77
C GLY A 94 0.79 -9.14 -11.76
N VAL A 95 0.76 -8.78 -13.05
CA VAL A 95 1.53 -9.48 -14.09
C VAL A 95 3.04 -9.27 -13.88
N ALA A 96 3.45 -8.02 -13.62
CA ALA A 96 4.87 -7.70 -13.44
C ALA A 96 5.49 -8.41 -12.23
N CYS A 97 4.70 -8.65 -11.20
CA CYS A 97 5.16 -9.27 -9.95
C CYS A 97 4.81 -10.75 -9.83
N ALA A 98 4.32 -11.39 -10.89
CA ALA A 98 3.82 -12.76 -10.82
C ALA A 98 4.88 -13.77 -10.39
N PHE A 99 6.15 -13.50 -10.68
CA PHE A 99 7.26 -14.41 -10.41
C PHE A 99 8.11 -14.02 -9.20
N GLU A 100 7.68 -13.04 -8.42
CA GLU A 100 8.38 -12.63 -7.21
C GLU A 100 8.18 -13.59 -6.02
#